data_7ca9b8c06346c7142cdd953dec514791
#
_entry.id   7ca9b8c06346c7142cdd953dec514791
#
_cell.length_a   1.000
_cell.length_b   1.000
_cell.length_c   1.000
_cell.angle_alpha   90.00
_cell.angle_beta   90.00
_cell.angle_gamma   90.00
#
_symmetry.space_group_name_H-M   'P 1'
#
loop_
_entity.id
_entity.type
_entity.pdbx_description
1 polymer ?
#
loop_
_entity_poly.entity_id
_entity_poly.type
_entity_poly.pdbx_seq_one_letter_code
_entity_poly.pdbx_strand_id
1 'polypeptide(L)'
;MDEWKEETLKMITVLMASYNGSRYIRQQLDSILAQDEEDVRILVSDDCSSDGSRELLKEYEASRGDRVLVLLRKEPSGGAAVHFLKLLKLMADAAHGPEEQPQHGSLLPEYEMTKSQLAHLGLLAGADYFMLSDQDDVWMPQKARMLSDKMKEMERKPGRGNVPLLVHSDLTVADEALRPIADSFFRYQKISPERTSLPQLLVQNNVTGGAVMVS
;
A
#
# COMPACT_ATOMS: atom_id res chain seq x y z
N MET A 1 -36.78 -1.97 -14.38
CA MET A 1 -36.22 -3.11 -13.61
C MET A 1 -34.73 -2.92 -13.67
N ASP A 2 -34.19 -2.25 -12.66
CA ASP A 2 -32.76 -2.04 -12.57
C ASP A 2 -32.11 -3.38 -12.18
N GLU A 3 -31.33 -3.93 -13.11
CA GLU A 3 -30.46 -5.05 -12.82
C GLU A 3 -29.43 -4.53 -11.80
N TRP A 4 -29.57 -4.97 -10.57
CA TRP A 4 -28.50 -4.89 -9.57
C TRP A 4 -27.35 -5.75 -10.10
N LYS A 5 -26.43 -5.15 -10.86
CA LYS A 5 -25.13 -5.79 -11.09
C LYS A 5 -24.50 -5.93 -9.70
N GLU A 6 -24.33 -7.17 -9.25
CA GLU A 6 -23.46 -7.47 -8.12
C GLU A 6 -22.14 -6.74 -8.38
N GLU A 7 -21.86 -5.73 -7.60
CA GLU A 7 -20.60 -5.02 -7.67
C GLU A 7 -19.53 -6.00 -7.19
N THR A 8 -18.75 -6.54 -8.12
CA THR A 8 -17.66 -7.47 -7.79
C THR A 8 -16.73 -6.77 -6.81
N LEU A 9 -16.53 -7.37 -5.65
CA LEU A 9 -15.57 -6.88 -4.66
C LEU A 9 -14.20 -6.75 -5.32
N LYS A 10 -13.59 -5.60 -5.12
CA LYS A 10 -12.24 -5.30 -5.63
C LYS A 10 -11.21 -5.77 -4.62
N MET A 11 -10.22 -6.51 -5.08
CA MET A 11 -9.08 -6.88 -4.23
C MET A 11 -8.14 -5.68 -4.10
N ILE A 12 -7.82 -5.34 -2.85
CA ILE A 12 -6.90 -4.24 -2.51
C ILE A 12 -5.67 -4.84 -1.86
N THR A 13 -4.50 -4.65 -2.48
CA THR A 13 -3.22 -5.01 -1.87
C THR A 13 -2.57 -3.78 -1.26
N VAL A 14 -2.37 -3.81 0.06
CA VAL A 14 -1.64 -2.78 0.80
C VAL A 14 -0.15 -3.14 0.81
N LEU A 15 0.68 -2.26 0.28
CA LEU A 15 2.13 -2.38 0.27
C LEU A 15 2.70 -1.59 1.44
N MET A 16 3.19 -2.28 2.47
CA MET A 16 3.77 -1.66 3.66
C MET A 16 5.29 -1.80 3.64
N ALA A 17 5.99 -0.67 3.69
CA ALA A 17 7.43 -0.61 3.90
C ALA A 17 7.72 -0.53 5.40
N SER A 18 8.61 -1.40 5.91
CA SER A 18 8.97 -1.47 7.33
C SER A 18 10.48 -1.35 7.53
N TYR A 19 10.89 -0.53 8.50
CA TYR A 19 12.26 -0.45 9.00
C TYR A 19 12.28 0.03 10.45
N ASN A 20 12.75 -0.84 11.37
CA ASN A 20 12.85 -0.56 12.82
C ASN A 20 11.54 0.02 13.41
N GLY A 21 10.42 -0.65 13.12
CA GLY A 21 9.08 -0.19 13.46
C GLY A 21 8.39 -1.00 14.57
N SER A 22 9.10 -1.82 15.35
CA SER A 22 8.53 -2.77 16.31
C SER A 22 7.50 -2.15 17.26
N ARG A 23 7.65 -0.85 17.57
CA ARG A 23 6.74 -0.09 18.43
C ARG A 23 5.35 0.13 17.83
N TYR A 24 5.27 0.25 16.49
CA TYR A 24 4.06 0.74 15.80
C TYR A 24 3.40 -0.32 14.91
N ILE A 25 4.19 -1.25 14.36
CA ILE A 25 3.76 -2.25 13.36
C ILE A 25 2.48 -2.97 13.77
N ARG A 26 2.34 -3.39 15.04
CA ARG A 26 1.15 -4.10 15.52
C ARG A 26 -0.11 -3.27 15.31
N GLN A 27 -0.09 -2.02 15.78
CA GLN A 27 -1.22 -1.12 15.69
C GLN A 27 -1.58 -0.79 14.24
N GLN A 28 -0.57 -0.60 13.39
CA GLN A 28 -0.77 -0.34 11.97
C GLN A 28 -1.39 -1.55 11.26
N LEU A 29 -0.84 -2.74 11.42
CA LEU A 29 -1.38 -3.96 10.81
C LEU A 29 -2.81 -4.25 11.26
N ASP A 30 -3.08 -4.12 12.57
CA ASP A 30 -4.42 -4.32 13.10
C ASP A 30 -5.42 -3.33 12.49
N SER A 31 -5.03 -2.07 12.30
CA SER A 31 -5.89 -1.04 11.68
C SER A 31 -6.18 -1.31 10.20
N ILE A 32 -5.22 -1.87 9.46
CA ILE A 32 -5.41 -2.25 8.06
C ILE A 32 -6.29 -3.51 7.97
N LEU A 33 -6.08 -4.50 8.84
CA LEU A 33 -6.88 -5.73 8.87
C LEU A 33 -8.32 -5.48 9.31
N ALA A 34 -8.59 -4.38 9.99
CA ALA A 34 -9.91 -3.95 10.46
C ALA A 34 -10.64 -3.01 9.49
N GLN A 35 -10.19 -2.89 8.24
CA GLN A 35 -10.89 -2.07 7.24
C GLN A 35 -12.27 -2.66 6.88
N ASP A 36 -13.22 -1.77 6.56
CA ASP A 36 -14.59 -2.13 6.18
C ASP A 36 -14.68 -2.86 4.81
N GLU A 37 -13.63 -2.79 3.99
CA GLU A 37 -13.53 -3.51 2.73
C GLU A 37 -13.13 -4.96 3.01
N GLU A 38 -13.83 -5.92 2.40
CA GLU A 38 -13.68 -7.34 2.76
C GLU A 38 -12.42 -8.00 2.20
N ASP A 39 -11.90 -7.56 1.03
CA ASP A 39 -10.73 -8.17 0.38
C ASP A 39 -9.48 -7.27 0.44
N VAL A 40 -9.19 -6.74 1.61
CA VAL A 40 -7.93 -6.04 1.89
C VAL A 40 -6.87 -7.04 2.33
N ARG A 41 -5.75 -7.07 1.62
CA ARG A 41 -4.58 -7.93 1.89
C ARG A 41 -3.33 -7.08 2.03
N ILE A 42 -2.33 -7.59 2.72
CA ILE A 42 -1.13 -6.82 3.07
C ILE A 42 0.13 -7.57 2.58
N LEU A 43 0.96 -6.87 1.82
CA LEU A 43 2.37 -7.24 1.64
C LEU A 43 3.22 -6.33 2.50
N VAL A 44 3.92 -6.88 3.48
CA VAL A 44 4.92 -6.17 4.27
C VAL A 44 6.30 -6.51 3.74
N SER A 45 7.09 -5.50 3.42
CA SER A 45 8.51 -5.66 3.14
C SER A 45 9.35 -5.04 4.24
N ASP A 46 10.18 -5.85 4.91
CA ASP A 46 11.09 -5.40 5.96
C ASP A 46 12.48 -5.07 5.38
N ASP A 47 12.95 -3.86 5.61
CA ASP A 47 14.20 -3.30 5.10
C ASP A 47 15.39 -3.55 6.04
N CYS A 48 15.61 -4.80 6.43
CA CYS A 48 16.71 -5.20 7.32
C CYS A 48 16.61 -4.65 8.75
N SER A 49 15.42 -4.67 9.35
CA SER A 49 15.21 -4.26 10.75
C SER A 49 16.03 -5.08 11.74
N SER A 50 16.41 -4.43 12.86
CA SER A 50 17.20 -5.00 13.95
C SER A 50 16.59 -4.81 15.35
N ASP A 51 15.37 -4.27 15.43
CA ASP A 51 14.70 -3.87 16.67
C ASP A 51 13.59 -4.83 17.16
N GLY A 52 13.50 -6.05 16.58
CA GLY A 52 12.42 -7.00 16.84
C GLY A 52 11.23 -6.92 15.87
N SER A 53 11.25 -6.01 14.90
CA SER A 53 10.21 -5.92 13.87
C SER A 53 10.03 -7.21 13.09
N ARG A 54 11.13 -7.89 12.73
CA ARG A 54 11.12 -9.11 11.94
C ARG A 54 10.41 -10.28 12.64
N GLU A 55 10.62 -10.43 13.93
CA GLU A 55 9.98 -11.43 14.76
C GLU A 55 8.49 -11.18 14.84
N LEU A 56 8.10 -9.95 15.09
CA LEU A 56 6.71 -9.51 15.14
C LEU A 56 5.98 -9.73 13.80
N LEU A 57 6.62 -9.39 12.69
CA LEU A 57 6.06 -9.60 11.35
C LEU A 57 5.84 -11.07 11.03
N LYS A 58 6.79 -11.95 11.41
CA LYS A 58 6.64 -13.42 11.27
C LYS A 58 5.48 -13.97 12.08
N GLU A 59 5.21 -13.44 13.29
CA GLU A 59 4.05 -13.81 14.10
C GLU A 59 2.74 -13.44 13.39
N TYR A 60 2.68 -12.25 12.75
CA TYR A 60 1.52 -11.84 11.95
C TYR A 60 1.32 -12.74 10.73
N GLU A 61 2.36 -13.03 9.95
CA GLU A 61 2.26 -13.95 8.81
C GLU A 61 1.80 -15.34 9.27
N ALA A 62 2.31 -15.86 10.38
CA ALA A 62 1.91 -17.17 10.90
C ALA A 62 0.43 -17.22 11.34
N SER A 63 -0.11 -16.13 11.88
CA SER A 63 -1.49 -16.04 12.38
C SER A 63 -2.51 -15.55 11.37
N ARG A 64 -2.09 -14.87 10.29
CA ARG A 64 -2.92 -14.19 9.29
C ARG A 64 -2.40 -14.41 7.87
N GLY A 65 -1.73 -15.53 7.61
CA GLY A 65 -1.08 -15.82 6.32
C GLY A 65 -2.00 -15.95 5.12
N ASP A 66 -3.32 -15.95 5.32
CA ASP A 66 -4.33 -15.78 4.28
C ASP A 66 -4.44 -14.33 3.76
N ARG A 67 -4.12 -13.34 4.62
CA ARG A 67 -4.23 -11.91 4.32
C ARG A 67 -2.92 -11.14 4.44
N VAL A 68 -1.88 -11.70 5.06
CA VAL A 68 -0.60 -11.03 5.30
C VAL A 68 0.54 -11.86 4.72
N LEU A 69 1.32 -11.27 3.82
CA LEU A 69 2.58 -11.82 3.31
C LEU A 69 3.73 -10.95 3.81
N VAL A 70 4.76 -11.57 4.38
CA VAL A 70 5.95 -10.87 4.88
C VAL A 70 7.17 -11.26 4.04
N LEU A 71 7.82 -10.25 3.47
CA LEU A 71 9.06 -10.42 2.74
C LEU A 71 10.21 -9.72 3.48
N LEU A 72 11.26 -10.48 3.77
CA LEU A 72 12.45 -9.96 4.43
C LEU A 72 13.54 -9.69 3.39
N ARG A 73 13.98 -8.46 3.31
CA ARG A 73 15.07 -8.08 2.39
C ARG A 73 16.41 -8.64 2.89
N LYS A 74 17.26 -9.02 1.94
CA LYS A 74 18.65 -9.47 2.18
C LYS A 74 19.59 -8.30 2.46
N GLU A 75 19.31 -7.16 1.80
CA GLU A 75 20.10 -5.94 1.88
C GLU A 75 19.19 -4.71 1.98
N PRO A 76 19.63 -3.64 2.66
CA PRO A 76 18.86 -2.40 2.76
C PRO A 76 18.49 -1.81 1.40
N SER A 77 17.31 -1.21 1.31
CA SER A 77 16.81 -0.62 0.06
C SER A 77 17.53 0.68 -0.34
N GLY A 78 18.03 1.42 0.62
CA GLY A 78 18.63 2.73 0.45
C GLY A 78 17.69 3.89 0.84
N GLY A 79 16.59 3.62 1.51
CA GLY A 79 15.67 4.60 2.08
C GLY A 79 14.20 4.40 1.70
N ALA A 80 13.29 5.04 2.43
CA ALA A 80 11.86 4.78 2.35
C ALA A 80 11.28 4.94 0.92
N ALA A 81 11.58 6.03 0.22
CA ALA A 81 11.10 6.25 -1.14
C ALA A 81 11.59 5.17 -2.12
N VAL A 82 12.86 4.77 -2.00
CA VAL A 82 13.45 3.70 -2.83
C VAL A 82 12.78 2.37 -2.50
N HIS A 83 12.47 2.11 -1.22
CA HIS A 83 11.80 0.90 -0.78
C HIS A 83 10.40 0.77 -1.41
N PHE A 84 9.58 1.83 -1.37
CA PHE A 84 8.27 1.84 -2.02
C PHE A 84 8.35 1.64 -3.54
N LEU A 85 9.30 2.29 -4.22
CA LEU A 85 9.51 2.08 -5.66
C LEU A 85 9.88 0.62 -5.97
N LYS A 86 10.72 0.00 -5.13
CA LYS A 86 11.06 -1.43 -5.26
C LYS A 86 9.86 -2.34 -5.00
N LEU A 87 8.99 -2.00 -4.04
CA LEU A 87 7.74 -2.75 -3.81
C LEU A 87 6.80 -2.68 -5.01
N LEU A 88 6.58 -1.49 -5.57
CA LEU A 88 5.76 -1.34 -6.77
C LEU A 88 6.35 -2.11 -7.95
N LYS A 89 7.68 -2.04 -8.14
CA LYS A 89 8.35 -2.84 -9.17
C LYS A 89 8.21 -4.34 -8.92
N LEU A 90 8.32 -4.79 -7.68
CA LEU A 90 8.13 -6.20 -7.31
C LEU A 90 6.72 -6.69 -7.68
N MET A 91 5.68 -5.88 -7.45
CA MET A 91 4.32 -6.20 -7.86
C MET A 91 4.20 -6.30 -9.39
N ALA A 92 4.77 -5.36 -10.12
CA ALA A 92 4.78 -5.40 -11.58
C ALA A 92 5.52 -6.66 -12.10
N ASP A 93 6.68 -7.00 -11.54
CA ASP A 93 7.44 -8.21 -11.91
C ASP A 93 6.63 -9.49 -11.62
N ALA A 94 5.92 -9.54 -10.49
CA ALA A 94 5.12 -10.70 -10.08
C ALA A 94 3.84 -10.87 -10.94
N ALA A 95 3.23 -9.77 -11.38
CA ALA A 95 2.04 -9.78 -12.22
C ALA A 95 2.31 -10.33 -13.63
N HIS A 96 3.49 -10.10 -14.19
CA HIS A 96 3.85 -10.53 -15.56
C HIS A 96 4.34 -11.99 -15.64
N GLY A 97 4.62 -12.63 -14.51
CA GLY A 97 5.15 -14.00 -14.48
C GLY A 97 6.60 -14.13 -14.96
N PRO A 98 7.22 -15.31 -14.82
CA PRO A 98 8.64 -15.52 -15.12
C PRO A 98 8.99 -15.50 -16.61
N GLU A 99 8.02 -15.70 -17.52
CA GLU A 99 8.26 -15.78 -18.96
C GLU A 99 8.25 -14.42 -19.66
N GLU A 100 7.67 -13.40 -19.05
CA GLU A 100 7.54 -12.03 -19.60
C GLU A 100 8.43 -11.00 -18.89
N GLN A 101 9.44 -11.44 -18.13
CA GLN A 101 10.28 -10.53 -17.35
C GLN A 101 11.01 -9.53 -18.25
N PRO A 102 10.87 -8.21 -18.01
CA PRO A 102 11.61 -7.21 -18.78
C PRO A 102 13.12 -7.39 -18.57
N GLN A 103 13.92 -7.02 -19.57
CA GLN A 103 15.40 -7.14 -19.61
C GLN A 103 16.14 -6.41 -18.47
N HIS A 104 15.45 -5.76 -17.56
CA HIS A 104 15.98 -5.07 -16.40
C HIS A 104 15.68 -5.88 -15.14
N GLY A 105 16.66 -6.63 -14.67
CA GLY A 105 16.69 -7.52 -13.50
C GLY A 105 15.47 -7.53 -12.56
N SER A 106 14.91 -8.71 -12.34
CA SER A 106 13.84 -8.92 -11.35
C SER A 106 14.32 -8.56 -9.94
N LEU A 107 13.42 -8.01 -9.11
CA LEU A 107 13.69 -7.77 -7.68
C LEU A 107 13.45 -9.00 -6.80
N LEU A 108 12.90 -10.08 -7.35
CA LEU A 108 12.66 -11.33 -6.59
C LEU A 108 13.92 -11.85 -5.86
N PRO A 109 15.14 -11.81 -6.45
CA PRO A 109 16.35 -12.25 -5.78
C PRO A 109 16.77 -11.43 -4.55
N GLU A 110 16.24 -10.21 -4.38
CA GLU A 110 16.51 -9.35 -3.22
C GLU A 110 15.85 -9.87 -1.94
N TYR A 111 14.95 -10.86 -2.05
CA TYR A 111 14.23 -11.48 -0.94
C TYR A 111 14.56 -12.96 -0.80
N GLU A 112 14.42 -13.46 0.42
CA GLU A 112 14.38 -14.91 0.68
C GLU A 112 12.91 -15.34 0.72
N MET A 113 12.47 -16.12 -0.26
CA MET A 113 11.09 -16.55 -0.36
C MET A 113 10.97 -18.05 -0.52
N THR A 114 9.98 -18.62 0.15
CA THR A 114 9.50 -19.98 -0.08
C THR A 114 8.63 -20.04 -1.35
N LYS A 115 8.41 -21.27 -1.87
CA LYS A 115 7.46 -21.45 -2.99
C LYS A 115 6.04 -20.98 -2.65
N SER A 116 5.60 -21.16 -1.41
CA SER A 116 4.29 -20.71 -0.94
C SER A 116 4.19 -19.19 -0.94
N GLN A 117 5.21 -18.48 -0.46
CA GLN A 117 5.28 -17.03 -0.48
C GLN A 117 5.31 -16.48 -1.90
N LEU A 118 6.02 -17.14 -2.83
CA LEU A 118 6.02 -16.74 -4.24
C LEU A 118 4.63 -16.88 -4.89
N ALA A 119 3.91 -17.96 -4.60
CA ALA A 119 2.53 -18.13 -5.07
C ALA A 119 1.60 -17.07 -4.48
N HIS A 120 1.73 -16.76 -3.18
CA HIS A 120 0.96 -15.71 -2.52
C HIS A 120 1.29 -14.32 -3.08
N LEU A 121 2.56 -14.03 -3.35
CA LEU A 121 2.99 -12.79 -4.02
C LEU A 121 2.31 -12.61 -5.39
N GLY A 122 2.23 -13.67 -6.20
CA GLY A 122 1.52 -13.65 -7.48
C GLY A 122 0.02 -13.35 -7.32
N LEU A 123 -0.62 -13.90 -6.28
CA LEU A 123 -2.02 -13.56 -5.97
C LEU A 123 -2.17 -12.08 -5.61
N LEU A 124 -1.30 -11.54 -4.74
CA LEU A 124 -1.35 -10.13 -4.33
C LEU A 124 -1.06 -9.17 -5.49
N ALA A 125 -0.20 -9.57 -6.43
CA ALA A 125 0.11 -8.80 -7.62
C ALA A 125 -1.04 -8.71 -8.62
N GLY A 126 -2.02 -9.61 -8.52
CA GLY A 126 -3.26 -9.58 -9.31
C GLY A 126 -4.35 -8.68 -8.72
N ALA A 127 -4.05 -7.85 -7.73
CA ALA A 127 -5.03 -6.93 -7.13
C ALA A 127 -5.53 -5.89 -8.12
N ASP A 128 -6.80 -5.47 -7.95
CA ASP A 128 -7.38 -4.37 -8.71
C ASP A 128 -6.76 -3.02 -8.35
N TYR A 129 -6.44 -2.84 -7.05
CA TYR A 129 -5.87 -1.60 -6.53
C TYR A 129 -4.73 -1.87 -5.56
N PHE A 130 -3.77 -0.95 -5.54
CA PHE A 130 -2.67 -0.95 -4.58
C PHE A 130 -2.74 0.29 -3.71
N MET A 131 -2.52 0.11 -2.40
CA MET A 131 -2.36 1.20 -1.45
C MET A 131 -0.96 1.15 -0.85
N LEU A 132 -0.37 2.32 -0.58
CA LEU A 132 0.89 2.39 0.14
C LEU A 132 0.63 2.67 1.62
N SER A 133 1.46 2.11 2.49
CA SER A 133 1.37 2.29 3.93
C SER A 133 2.74 2.43 4.56
N ASP A 134 2.92 3.48 5.35
CA ASP A 134 4.01 3.55 6.31
C ASP A 134 3.71 2.63 7.50
N GLN A 135 4.71 2.33 8.32
CA GLN A 135 4.59 1.36 9.42
C GLN A 135 4.01 1.93 10.73
N ASP A 136 3.90 3.25 10.82
CA ASP A 136 3.67 4.02 12.05
C ASP A 136 2.42 4.91 12.02
N ASP A 137 1.56 4.69 11.03
CA ASP A 137 0.24 5.29 10.96
C ASP A 137 -0.83 4.42 11.65
N VAL A 138 -2.06 4.93 11.72
CA VAL A 138 -3.27 4.16 12.04
C VAL A 138 -4.37 4.51 11.06
N TRP A 139 -4.93 3.51 10.40
CA TRP A 139 -5.98 3.71 9.42
C TRP A 139 -7.36 3.78 10.06
N MET A 140 -8.14 4.79 9.65
CA MET A 140 -9.56 4.83 9.98
C MET A 140 -10.29 3.66 9.29
N PRO A 141 -11.32 3.04 9.91
CA PRO A 141 -11.96 1.83 9.38
C PRO A 141 -12.46 1.94 7.93
N GLN A 142 -12.91 3.13 7.53
CA GLN A 142 -13.49 3.37 6.21
C GLN A 142 -12.47 3.81 5.13
N LYS A 143 -11.17 3.88 5.43
CA LYS A 143 -10.16 4.45 4.52
C LYS A 143 -10.08 3.72 3.19
N ALA A 144 -9.96 2.40 3.21
CA ALA A 144 -9.86 1.59 2.00
C ALA A 144 -11.12 1.72 1.14
N ARG A 145 -12.29 1.61 1.74
CA ARG A 145 -13.59 1.76 1.05
C ARG A 145 -13.74 3.15 0.41
N MET A 146 -13.47 4.22 1.15
CA MET A 146 -13.59 5.59 0.61
C MET A 146 -12.70 5.83 -0.60
N LEU A 147 -11.46 5.32 -0.59
CA LEU A 147 -10.55 5.44 -1.73
C LEU A 147 -10.99 4.54 -2.89
N SER A 148 -11.44 3.31 -2.62
CA SER A 148 -12.00 2.38 -3.61
C SER A 148 -13.22 2.97 -4.31
N ASP A 149 -14.18 3.51 -3.56
CA ASP A 149 -15.37 4.16 -4.13
C ASP A 149 -14.99 5.34 -5.05
N LYS A 150 -14.00 6.13 -4.64
CA LYS A 150 -13.49 7.23 -5.46
C LYS A 150 -12.78 6.74 -6.71
N MET A 151 -12.03 5.65 -6.62
CA MET A 151 -11.38 5.02 -7.77
C MET A 151 -12.42 4.51 -8.76
N LYS A 152 -13.43 3.76 -8.31
CA LYS A 152 -14.56 3.28 -9.11
C LYS A 152 -15.31 4.43 -9.79
N GLU A 153 -15.54 5.57 -9.09
CA GLU A 153 -16.12 6.78 -9.69
C GLU A 153 -15.28 7.31 -10.85
N MET A 154 -13.96 7.33 -10.68
CA MET A 154 -13.04 7.83 -11.71
C MET A 154 -12.97 6.91 -12.92
N GLU A 155 -12.97 5.59 -12.72
CA GLU A 155 -12.96 4.58 -13.79
C GLU A 155 -14.20 4.68 -14.68
N ARG A 156 -15.37 5.02 -14.10
CA ARG A 156 -16.65 5.19 -14.84
C ARG A 156 -16.65 6.41 -15.76
N LYS A 157 -15.70 7.34 -15.65
CA LYS A 157 -15.65 8.53 -16.51
C LYS A 157 -15.21 8.15 -17.93
N PRO A 158 -15.89 8.65 -18.99
CA PRO A 158 -15.54 8.34 -20.37
C PRO A 158 -14.05 8.62 -20.67
N GLY A 159 -13.39 7.67 -21.35
CA GLY A 159 -11.99 7.79 -21.75
C GLY A 159 -10.97 7.48 -20.65
N ARG A 160 -11.40 7.00 -19.48
CA ARG A 160 -10.52 6.68 -18.34
C ARG A 160 -10.21 5.18 -18.17
N GLY A 161 -10.90 4.29 -18.88
CA GLY A 161 -10.82 2.83 -18.63
C GLY A 161 -9.47 2.15 -18.86
N ASN A 162 -8.47 2.83 -19.46
CA ASN A 162 -7.12 2.31 -19.68
C ASN A 162 -6.03 3.33 -19.28
N VAL A 163 -6.35 4.26 -18.39
CA VAL A 163 -5.37 5.26 -17.91
C VAL A 163 -5.07 4.94 -16.45
N PRO A 164 -3.81 4.84 -16.04
CA PRO A 164 -3.45 4.70 -14.63
C PRO A 164 -4.09 5.82 -13.80
N LEU A 165 -4.75 5.46 -12.73
CA LEU A 165 -5.42 6.39 -11.84
C LEU A 165 -4.74 6.40 -10.48
N LEU A 166 -4.74 7.58 -9.85
CA LEU A 166 -4.27 7.78 -8.49
C LEU A 166 -5.32 8.57 -7.72
N VAL A 167 -5.71 8.05 -6.57
CA VAL A 167 -6.57 8.71 -5.60
C VAL A 167 -5.80 8.87 -4.29
N HIS A 168 -5.92 9.99 -3.63
CA HIS A 168 -5.33 10.20 -2.31
C HIS A 168 -6.30 10.90 -1.37
N SER A 169 -6.07 10.73 -0.06
CA SER A 169 -6.86 11.37 1.00
C SER A 169 -6.05 12.37 1.79
N ASP A 170 -6.74 13.19 2.56
CA ASP A 170 -6.13 13.94 3.66
C ASP A 170 -5.83 13.00 4.85
N LEU A 171 -5.10 13.50 5.82
CA LEU A 171 -4.71 12.80 7.04
C LEU A 171 -5.00 13.68 8.27
N THR A 172 -5.36 13.04 9.38
CA THR A 172 -5.31 13.68 10.70
C THR A 172 -3.88 13.61 11.22
N VAL A 173 -3.33 14.73 11.66
CA VAL A 173 -2.03 14.76 12.34
C VAL A 173 -2.25 14.45 13.81
N ALA A 174 -1.54 13.45 14.33
CA ALA A 174 -1.64 13.01 15.71
C ALA A 174 -0.27 12.89 16.37
N ASP A 175 -0.25 12.90 17.70
CA ASP A 175 0.95 12.57 18.49
C ASP A 175 1.11 11.04 18.65
N GLU A 176 2.18 10.62 19.32
CA GLU A 176 2.48 9.20 19.58
C GLU A 176 1.39 8.46 20.39
N ALA A 177 0.52 9.20 21.10
CA ALA A 177 -0.62 8.65 21.83
C ALA A 177 -1.92 8.73 21.01
N LEU A 178 -1.85 9.00 19.70
CA LEU A 178 -2.95 9.19 18.76
C LEU A 178 -3.90 10.34 19.13
N ARG A 179 -3.43 11.32 19.90
CA ARG A 179 -4.22 12.52 20.20
C ARG A 179 -4.09 13.48 19.01
N PRO A 180 -5.23 13.93 18.43
CA PRO A 180 -5.19 14.83 17.28
C PRO A 180 -4.49 16.15 17.59
N ILE A 181 -3.50 16.51 16.75
CA ILE A 181 -2.82 17.81 16.72
C ILE A 181 -3.49 18.72 15.70
N ALA A 182 -3.89 18.17 14.53
CA ALA A 182 -4.61 18.88 13.51
C ALA A 182 -5.52 17.91 12.71
N ASP A 183 -6.73 18.37 12.38
CA ASP A 183 -7.73 17.56 11.65
C ASP A 183 -7.41 17.39 10.17
N SER A 184 -6.44 18.11 9.63
CA SER A 184 -6.07 18.10 8.22
C SER A 184 -4.57 18.33 8.04
N PHE A 185 -3.89 17.36 7.48
CA PHE A 185 -2.48 17.46 7.10
C PHE A 185 -2.28 18.51 6.00
N PHE A 186 -3.18 18.59 5.03
CA PHE A 186 -3.10 19.60 3.97
C PHE A 186 -3.14 21.03 4.54
N ARG A 187 -4.05 21.30 5.47
CA ARG A 187 -4.11 22.61 6.15
C ARG A 187 -2.90 22.86 7.03
N TYR A 188 -2.47 21.84 7.77
CA TYR A 188 -1.31 21.92 8.68
C TYR A 188 -0.02 22.25 7.91
N GLN A 189 0.20 21.57 6.78
CA GLN A 189 1.37 21.77 5.92
C GLN A 189 1.18 22.88 4.86
N LYS A 190 0.01 23.54 4.81
CA LYS A 190 -0.34 24.54 3.79
C LYS A 190 -0.22 24.01 2.36
N ILE A 191 -0.61 22.76 2.14
CA ILE A 191 -0.64 22.08 0.86
C ILE A 191 -2.04 22.23 0.25
N SER A 192 -2.12 22.50 -1.07
CA SER A 192 -3.39 22.50 -1.81
C SER A 192 -3.55 21.18 -2.56
N PRO A 193 -4.55 20.34 -2.20
CA PRO A 193 -4.81 19.07 -2.90
C PRO A 193 -5.28 19.27 -4.35
N GLU A 194 -5.76 20.47 -4.70
CA GLU A 194 -6.27 20.80 -6.05
C GLU A 194 -5.16 21.08 -7.07
N ARG A 195 -3.92 21.22 -6.63
CA ARG A 195 -2.77 21.49 -7.50
C ARG A 195 -2.25 20.20 -8.13
N THR A 196 -2.93 19.71 -9.15
CA THR A 196 -2.66 18.39 -9.78
C THR A 196 -1.95 18.47 -11.13
N SER A 197 -1.65 19.68 -11.66
CA SER A 197 -0.90 19.81 -12.91
C SER A 197 0.58 19.45 -12.69
N LEU A 198 1.23 18.85 -13.69
CA LEU A 198 2.63 18.46 -13.61
C LEU A 198 3.58 19.58 -13.14
N PRO A 199 3.49 20.84 -13.67
CA PRO A 199 4.35 21.90 -13.17
C PRO A 199 4.15 22.22 -11.68
N GLN A 200 2.91 22.10 -11.18
CA GLN A 200 2.60 22.33 -9.76
C GLN A 200 3.16 21.22 -8.87
N LEU A 201 3.02 19.96 -9.29
CA LEU A 201 3.54 18.80 -8.57
C LEU A 201 5.07 18.77 -8.51
N LEU A 202 5.74 19.28 -9.55
CA LEU A 202 7.21 19.40 -9.57
C LEU A 202 7.72 20.45 -8.57
N VAL A 203 6.91 21.45 -8.21
CA VAL A 203 7.26 22.47 -7.21
C VAL A 203 6.90 22.01 -5.80
N GLN A 204 5.73 21.41 -5.63
CA GLN A 204 5.24 20.91 -4.35
C GLN A 204 4.40 19.66 -4.56
N ASN A 205 4.91 18.51 -4.10
CA ASN A 205 4.13 17.29 -4.05
C ASN A 205 2.98 17.44 -3.03
N ASN A 206 1.76 17.09 -3.44
CA ASN A 206 0.58 17.07 -2.58
C ASN A 206 0.07 15.66 -2.30
N VAL A 207 0.76 14.62 -2.76
CA VAL A 207 0.43 13.22 -2.54
C VAL A 207 1.29 12.66 -1.44
N THR A 208 0.68 12.27 -0.32
CA THR A 208 1.37 11.61 0.81
C THR A 208 1.34 10.11 0.60
N GLY A 209 2.51 9.45 0.68
CA GLY A 209 2.66 8.02 0.41
C GLY A 209 1.68 7.14 1.19
N GLY A 210 1.59 7.30 2.52
CA GLY A 210 0.67 6.55 3.36
C GLY A 210 -0.83 6.80 3.13
N ALA A 211 -1.21 7.68 2.18
CA ALA A 211 -2.59 8.08 1.92
C ALA A 211 -3.02 7.91 0.45
N VAL A 212 -2.35 7.05 -0.31
CA VAL A 212 -2.56 6.89 -1.75
C VAL A 212 -3.08 5.51 -2.12
N MET A 213 -3.96 5.48 -3.14
CA MET A 213 -4.39 4.29 -3.87
C MET A 213 -4.12 4.49 -5.36
N VAL A 214 -3.64 3.45 -6.04
CA VAL A 214 -3.39 3.41 -7.49
C VAL A 214 -4.04 2.19 -8.12
N SER A 215 -4.40 2.31 -9.42
CA SER A 215 -4.92 1.21 -10.25
C SER A 215 -3.87 0.70 -11.22
#